data_ba3e6328ec0dd31b0695b26238946d2d
#
_entry.id   ba3e6328ec0dd31b0695b26238946d2d
#
_cell.length_a   1.000
_cell.length_b   1.000
_cell.length_c   1.000
_cell.angle_alpha   90.00
_cell.angle_beta   90.00
_cell.angle_gamma   90.00
#
_symmetry.space_group_name_H-M   'P 1'
#
loop_
_entity.id
_entity.type
_entity.pdbx_description
1 polymer ?
#
loop_
_entity_poly.entity_id
_entity_poly.type
_entity_poly.pdbx_seq_one_letter_code
_entity_poly.pdbx_strand_id
1 'polypeptide(L)'
;MLQRPAFLRCLTIVVLLIIIKKKPKEYIAVKEQIDTIPVNEAFETADECPFCYLERQVEQKAIRYTIGPGASYMEPDVRAATDSQGFCRQHYKKLYDYGNSLGNALVMQTYMVGLQKELKNQIAALAMPEKKGLFSKKQTEELPLLTWAKQKNSTCFLCSKVNYNMRRYYATFFHLIKDGEFRAKVEGSKGFCMHHFAQLLEVAQEKLPNSQIEWFYTTVCRLMQENLGRVQGDLDWFIDKFDYRNASAPWKNSKDAVSRSMQKLKGGHPADAPYKQD
;
A
#
# COMPACT_ATOMS: atom_id res chain seq x y z
N MET A 1 -28.88 45.42 -31.16
CA MET A 1 -27.76 44.46 -31.06
C MET A 1 -26.80 45.00 -30.00
N LEU A 2 -26.88 44.47 -28.77
CA LEU A 2 -25.98 44.86 -27.67
C LEU A 2 -25.22 43.60 -27.26
N GLN A 3 -23.92 43.60 -27.57
CA GLN A 3 -22.97 42.58 -27.12
C GLN A 3 -22.74 42.71 -25.61
N ARG A 4 -22.96 41.66 -24.83
CA ARG A 4 -22.60 41.55 -23.43
C ARG A 4 -21.12 41.18 -23.32
N PRO A 5 -20.34 41.82 -22.46
CA PRO A 5 -18.91 41.58 -22.38
C PRO A 5 -18.58 40.21 -21.69
N ALA A 6 -17.55 39.55 -22.22
CA ALA A 6 -17.04 38.22 -21.84
C ALA A 6 -16.50 38.13 -20.38
N PHE A 7 -16.56 39.18 -19.61
CA PHE A 7 -15.98 39.25 -18.25
C PHE A 7 -16.81 38.53 -17.16
N LEU A 8 -18.11 38.28 -17.39
CA LEU A 8 -18.97 37.66 -16.36
C LEU A 8 -18.90 36.13 -16.32
N ARG A 9 -18.33 35.46 -17.33
CA ARG A 9 -18.20 34.01 -17.35
C ARG A 9 -17.01 33.44 -16.57
N CYS A 10 -15.98 34.29 -16.30
CA CYS A 10 -14.81 33.85 -15.57
C CYS A 10 -15.02 33.83 -14.04
N LEU A 11 -15.86 34.73 -13.51
CA LEU A 11 -16.12 34.82 -12.06
C LEU A 11 -16.97 33.65 -11.54
N THR A 12 -17.90 33.13 -12.33
CA THR A 12 -18.77 32.02 -11.92
C THR A 12 -18.04 30.70 -11.84
N ILE A 13 -17.03 30.46 -12.69
CA ILE A 13 -16.21 29.24 -12.66
C ILE A 13 -15.22 29.26 -11.48
N VAL A 14 -14.68 30.40 -11.15
CA VAL A 14 -13.74 30.53 -10.00
C VAL A 14 -14.49 30.38 -8.67
N VAL A 15 -15.73 30.88 -8.54
CA VAL A 15 -16.55 30.70 -7.33
C VAL A 15 -17.01 29.26 -7.17
N LEU A 16 -17.32 28.54 -8.26
CA LEU A 16 -17.70 27.11 -8.21
C LEU A 16 -16.51 26.20 -7.84
N LEU A 17 -15.28 26.54 -8.28
CA LEU A 17 -14.07 25.79 -7.94
C LEU A 17 -13.60 26.00 -6.49
N ILE A 18 -13.97 27.13 -5.87
CA ILE A 18 -13.67 27.41 -4.45
C ILE A 18 -14.64 26.68 -3.51
N ILE A 19 -15.88 26.42 -3.94
CA ILE A 19 -16.88 25.70 -3.12
C ILE A 19 -16.60 24.18 -3.04
N ILE A 20 -15.94 23.60 -4.05
CA ILE A 20 -15.65 22.15 -4.10
C ILE A 20 -14.41 21.77 -3.21
N LYS A 21 -13.63 22.71 -2.73
CA LYS A 21 -12.40 22.44 -1.93
C LYS A 21 -12.54 22.54 -0.40
N LYS A 22 -13.70 22.81 0.15
CA LYS A 22 -13.92 22.74 1.61
C LYS A 22 -14.42 21.36 2.03
N LYS A 23 -13.53 20.38 2.19
CA LYS A 23 -13.80 19.24 3.07
C LYS A 23 -13.94 19.76 4.50
N PRO A 24 -14.97 19.35 5.26
CA PRO A 24 -15.16 19.82 6.62
C PRO A 24 -13.96 19.41 7.47
N LYS A 25 -13.29 20.38 8.08
CA LYS A 25 -12.13 20.21 8.98
C LYS A 25 -12.42 19.23 10.14
N GLU A 26 -13.67 19.15 10.56
CA GLU A 26 -14.12 18.32 11.69
C GLU A 26 -14.03 16.81 11.42
N TYR A 27 -14.32 16.37 10.20
CA TYR A 27 -14.25 14.94 9.83
C TYR A 27 -12.81 14.40 9.72
N ILE A 28 -11.85 15.26 9.41
CA ILE A 28 -10.42 14.90 9.32
C ILE A 28 -9.85 14.75 10.75
N ALA A 29 -10.19 15.64 11.68
CA ALA A 29 -9.70 15.62 13.04
C ALA A 29 -10.14 14.35 13.82
N VAL A 30 -11.40 13.94 13.67
CA VAL A 30 -11.94 12.72 14.32
C VAL A 30 -11.27 11.45 13.76
N LYS A 31 -10.99 11.43 12.46
CA LYS A 31 -10.33 10.29 11.80
C LYS A 31 -8.87 10.14 12.19
N GLU A 32 -8.16 11.26 12.36
CA GLU A 32 -6.77 11.26 12.81
C GLU A 32 -6.62 10.73 14.25
N GLN A 33 -7.57 11.03 15.14
CA GLN A 33 -7.56 10.53 16.51
C GLN A 33 -7.71 8.99 16.61
N ILE A 34 -8.51 8.37 15.75
CA ILE A 34 -8.71 6.91 15.74
C ILE A 34 -7.41 6.17 15.35
N ASP A 35 -6.63 6.74 14.45
CA ASP A 35 -5.41 6.11 13.94
C ASP A 35 -4.16 6.43 14.79
N THR A 36 -4.28 7.27 15.80
CA THR A 36 -3.17 7.68 16.67
C THR A 36 -2.59 6.50 17.46
N ILE A 37 -3.44 5.62 18.00
CA ILE A 37 -3.01 4.46 18.77
C ILE A 37 -2.16 3.51 17.93
N PRO A 38 -2.63 2.96 16.80
CA PRO A 38 -1.84 2.02 16.00
C PRO A 38 -0.54 2.64 15.48
N VAL A 39 -0.52 3.94 15.15
CA VAL A 39 0.71 4.60 14.69
C VAL A 39 1.72 4.72 15.86
N ASN A 40 1.29 5.09 17.06
CA ASN A 40 2.17 5.10 18.23
C ASN A 40 2.73 3.71 18.54
N GLU A 41 1.88 2.68 18.60
CA GLU A 41 2.27 1.29 18.84
C GLU A 41 3.32 0.80 17.83
N ALA A 42 3.18 1.19 16.56
CA ALA A 42 4.13 0.81 15.53
C ALA A 42 5.54 1.37 15.77
N PHE A 43 5.64 2.59 16.30
CA PHE A 43 6.93 3.21 16.64
C PHE A 43 7.49 2.76 18.00
N GLU A 44 6.69 2.11 18.84
CA GLU A 44 7.13 1.45 20.08
C GLU A 44 7.57 -0.01 19.82
N THR A 45 7.12 -0.61 18.73
CA THR A 45 7.48 -1.97 18.35
C THR A 45 8.92 -2.00 17.79
N ALA A 46 9.69 -3.00 18.18
CA ALA A 46 11.08 -3.18 17.74
C ALA A 46 11.19 -3.72 16.29
N ASP A 47 10.30 -3.33 15.39
CA ASP A 47 10.33 -3.70 13.97
C ASP A 47 11.39 -2.89 13.21
N GLU A 48 11.90 -3.45 12.10
CA GLU A 48 12.84 -2.73 11.22
C GLU A 48 12.19 -1.56 10.47
N CYS A 49 10.86 -1.55 10.37
CA CYS A 49 10.09 -0.50 9.75
C CYS A 49 8.69 -0.41 10.36
N PRO A 50 8.36 0.66 11.11
CA PRO A 50 7.03 0.82 11.72
C PRO A 50 5.87 0.71 10.73
N PHE A 51 6.06 1.20 9.49
CA PHE A 51 5.01 1.09 8.46
C PHE A 51 4.86 -0.33 7.91
N CYS A 52 5.92 -1.16 7.90
CA CYS A 52 5.76 -2.59 7.60
C CYS A 52 4.90 -3.28 8.67
N TYR A 53 5.09 -2.92 9.95
CA TYR A 53 4.26 -3.40 11.04
C TYR A 53 2.79 -3.02 10.84
N LEU A 54 2.50 -1.75 10.54
CA LEU A 54 1.15 -1.26 10.27
C LEU A 54 0.51 -1.94 9.06
N GLU A 55 1.25 -2.05 7.97
CA GLU A 55 0.79 -2.70 6.74
C GLU A 55 0.38 -4.15 7.00
N ARG A 56 1.22 -4.91 7.72
CA ARG A 56 0.95 -6.30 8.12
C ARG A 56 -0.31 -6.40 8.98
N GLN A 57 -0.48 -5.52 9.97
CA GLN A 57 -1.67 -5.50 10.81
C GLN A 57 -2.96 -5.23 10.04
N VAL A 58 -2.91 -4.27 9.10
CA VAL A 58 -4.06 -3.94 8.24
C VAL A 58 -4.38 -5.10 7.30
N GLU A 59 -3.37 -5.68 6.68
CA GLU A 59 -3.55 -6.79 5.74
C GLU A 59 -4.14 -8.02 6.43
N GLN A 60 -3.63 -8.37 7.62
CA GLN A 60 -4.15 -9.47 8.42
C GLN A 60 -5.61 -9.24 8.80
N LYS A 61 -5.94 -8.03 9.29
CA LYS A 61 -7.33 -7.66 9.61
C LYS A 61 -8.23 -7.69 8.38
N ALA A 62 -7.73 -7.27 7.21
CA ALA A 62 -8.50 -7.28 5.97
C ALA A 62 -8.76 -8.71 5.47
N ILE A 63 -7.79 -9.62 5.56
CA ILE A 63 -7.95 -11.04 5.22
C ILE A 63 -8.97 -11.68 6.16
N ARG A 64 -8.79 -11.50 7.48
CA ARG A 64 -9.71 -12.02 8.50
C ARG A 64 -11.13 -11.49 8.33
N TYR A 65 -11.28 -10.20 8.01
CA TYR A 65 -12.58 -9.61 7.69
C TYR A 65 -13.20 -10.26 6.46
N THR A 66 -12.41 -10.48 5.40
CA THR A 66 -12.93 -10.98 4.11
C THR A 66 -13.40 -12.42 4.19
N ILE A 67 -12.59 -13.33 4.74
CA ILE A 67 -12.85 -14.79 4.72
C ILE A 67 -12.78 -15.46 6.10
N GLY A 68 -12.70 -14.67 7.17
CA GLY A 68 -12.62 -15.19 8.54
C GLY A 68 -13.96 -15.68 9.10
N PRO A 69 -14.00 -16.02 10.40
CA PRO A 69 -15.16 -16.61 11.07
C PRO A 69 -16.43 -15.75 11.02
N GLY A 70 -16.28 -14.40 10.87
CA GLY A 70 -17.40 -13.47 10.73
C GLY A 70 -18.15 -13.61 9.40
N ALA A 71 -17.66 -14.43 8.46
CA ALA A 71 -18.26 -14.71 7.17
C ALA A 71 -18.65 -13.45 6.36
N SER A 72 -17.87 -12.37 6.47
CA SER A 72 -18.18 -11.10 5.77
C SER A 72 -18.26 -11.26 4.25
N TYR A 73 -17.65 -12.33 3.70
CA TYR A 73 -17.82 -12.70 2.29
C TYR A 73 -19.27 -13.05 1.91
N MET A 74 -20.17 -13.24 2.86
CA MET A 74 -21.61 -13.43 2.61
C MET A 74 -22.36 -12.11 2.53
N GLU A 75 -21.82 -11.01 3.03
CA GLU A 75 -22.45 -9.69 3.00
C GLU A 75 -22.49 -9.14 1.57
N PRO A 76 -23.68 -8.59 1.12
CA PRO A 76 -23.86 -8.16 -0.26
C PRO A 76 -22.86 -7.09 -0.74
N ASP A 77 -22.49 -6.15 0.12
CA ASP A 77 -21.54 -5.08 -0.18
C ASP A 77 -20.12 -5.60 -0.32
N VAL A 78 -19.71 -6.55 0.54
CA VAL A 78 -18.40 -7.21 0.45
C VAL A 78 -18.33 -8.06 -0.82
N ARG A 79 -19.39 -8.81 -1.14
CA ARG A 79 -19.47 -9.57 -2.40
C ARG A 79 -19.37 -8.68 -3.62
N ALA A 80 -20.17 -7.63 -3.69
CA ALA A 80 -20.11 -6.69 -4.80
C ALA A 80 -18.71 -6.09 -4.98
N ALA A 81 -18.02 -5.76 -3.87
CA ALA A 81 -16.66 -5.22 -3.92
C ALA A 81 -15.63 -6.28 -4.35
N THR A 82 -15.71 -7.52 -3.85
CA THR A 82 -14.81 -8.61 -4.26
C THR A 82 -15.08 -9.05 -5.70
N ASP A 83 -16.33 -9.07 -6.14
CA ASP A 83 -16.72 -9.41 -7.52
C ASP A 83 -16.28 -8.35 -8.54
N SER A 84 -16.18 -7.09 -8.13
CA SER A 84 -15.68 -6.03 -9.02
C SER A 84 -14.16 -6.00 -9.15
N GLN A 85 -13.43 -6.24 -8.07
CA GLN A 85 -11.97 -6.04 -7.99
C GLN A 85 -11.15 -7.33 -8.08
N GLY A 86 -11.70 -8.45 -7.65
CA GLY A 86 -10.94 -9.69 -7.49
C GLY A 86 -9.76 -9.54 -6.52
N PHE A 87 -8.75 -10.37 -6.70
CA PHE A 87 -7.52 -10.35 -5.88
C PHE A 87 -6.28 -10.50 -6.76
N CYS A 88 -5.18 -9.87 -6.35
CA CYS A 88 -3.89 -10.08 -6.99
C CYS A 88 -3.29 -11.45 -6.59
N ARG A 89 -2.28 -11.89 -7.34
CA ARG A 89 -1.59 -13.18 -7.12
C ARG A 89 -1.12 -13.37 -5.66
N GLN A 90 -0.55 -12.32 -5.06
CA GLN A 90 -0.06 -12.40 -3.68
C GLN A 90 -1.19 -12.58 -2.68
N HIS A 91 -2.30 -11.86 -2.87
CA HIS A 91 -3.45 -11.98 -1.99
C HIS A 91 -4.22 -13.29 -2.19
N TYR A 92 -4.30 -13.83 -3.40
CA TYR A 92 -4.80 -15.20 -3.58
C TYR A 92 -3.98 -16.23 -2.82
N LYS A 93 -2.63 -16.10 -2.83
CA LYS A 93 -1.76 -16.98 -2.04
C LYS A 93 -2.03 -16.85 -0.54
N LYS A 94 -2.14 -15.62 -0.02
CA LYS A 94 -2.42 -15.36 1.40
C LYS A 94 -3.81 -15.85 1.83
N LEU A 95 -4.82 -15.68 0.97
CA LEU A 95 -6.17 -16.21 1.20
C LEU A 95 -6.18 -17.74 1.23
N TYR A 96 -5.41 -18.39 0.36
CA TYR A 96 -5.22 -19.84 0.36
C TYR A 96 -4.53 -20.32 1.65
N ASP A 97 -3.44 -19.66 2.04
CA ASP A 97 -2.67 -19.98 3.25
C ASP A 97 -3.50 -19.78 4.54
N TYR A 98 -4.46 -18.86 4.53
CA TYR A 98 -5.37 -18.61 5.63
C TYR A 98 -6.25 -19.83 5.96
N GLY A 99 -6.60 -20.66 4.98
CA GLY A 99 -7.16 -22.00 5.17
C GLY A 99 -8.69 -22.12 5.13
N ASN A 100 -9.47 -21.05 4.97
CA ASN A 100 -10.93 -21.13 4.77
C ASN A 100 -11.26 -21.47 3.30
N SER A 101 -11.20 -22.76 2.95
CA SER A 101 -11.44 -23.23 1.57
C SER A 101 -12.84 -22.91 1.06
N LEU A 102 -13.88 -23.03 1.90
CA LEU A 102 -15.26 -22.73 1.50
C LEU A 102 -15.44 -21.23 1.25
N GLY A 103 -14.97 -20.37 2.15
CA GLY A 103 -15.03 -18.93 1.97
C GLY A 103 -14.30 -18.48 0.70
N ASN A 104 -13.09 -19.00 0.48
CA ASN A 104 -12.34 -18.78 -0.76
C ASN A 104 -13.12 -19.22 -2.01
N ALA A 105 -13.70 -20.41 -1.99
CA ALA A 105 -14.46 -20.95 -3.13
C ALA A 105 -15.67 -20.08 -3.46
N LEU A 106 -16.44 -19.64 -2.45
CA LEU A 106 -17.62 -18.80 -2.64
C LEU A 106 -17.29 -17.42 -3.23
N VAL A 107 -16.21 -16.79 -2.76
CA VAL A 107 -15.75 -15.51 -3.30
C VAL A 107 -15.24 -15.66 -4.75
N MET A 108 -14.45 -16.72 -5.02
CA MET A 108 -13.95 -16.97 -6.38
C MET A 108 -15.06 -17.33 -7.36
N GLN A 109 -16.07 -18.10 -6.93
CA GLN A 109 -17.19 -18.50 -7.78
C GLN A 109 -17.92 -17.29 -8.34
N THR A 110 -18.34 -16.36 -7.49
CA THR A 110 -19.09 -15.17 -7.93
C THR A 110 -18.24 -14.25 -8.80
N TYR A 111 -16.97 -14.05 -8.46
CA TYR A 111 -16.04 -13.30 -9.30
C TYR A 111 -15.86 -13.95 -10.69
N MET A 112 -15.67 -15.27 -10.77
CA MET A 112 -15.52 -15.98 -12.05
C MET A 112 -16.78 -15.91 -12.92
N VAL A 113 -17.98 -15.99 -12.33
CA VAL A 113 -19.24 -15.82 -13.07
C VAL A 113 -19.31 -14.43 -13.69
N GLY A 114 -19.01 -13.38 -12.92
CA GLY A 114 -18.95 -12.01 -13.42
C GLY A 114 -17.90 -11.83 -14.52
N LEU A 115 -16.69 -12.34 -14.29
CA LEU A 115 -15.57 -12.28 -15.24
C LEU A 115 -15.89 -12.98 -16.57
N GLN A 116 -16.51 -14.16 -16.53
CA GLN A 116 -16.94 -14.87 -17.75
C GLN A 116 -17.95 -14.07 -18.56
N LYS A 117 -18.92 -13.43 -17.90
CA LYS A 117 -19.93 -12.59 -18.55
C LYS A 117 -19.28 -11.37 -19.22
N GLU A 118 -18.40 -10.69 -18.51
CA GLU A 118 -17.66 -9.55 -19.06
C GLU A 118 -16.76 -9.97 -20.22
N LEU A 119 -16.00 -11.06 -20.08
CA LEU A 119 -15.13 -11.57 -21.15
C LEU A 119 -15.92 -11.91 -22.42
N LYS A 120 -17.09 -12.55 -22.27
CA LYS A 120 -17.98 -12.85 -23.41
C LYS A 120 -18.38 -11.57 -24.14
N ASN A 121 -18.72 -10.50 -23.42
CA ASN A 121 -19.07 -9.23 -24.01
C ASN A 121 -17.88 -8.57 -24.72
N GLN A 122 -16.69 -8.61 -24.11
CA GLN A 122 -15.47 -8.07 -24.71
C GLN A 122 -15.05 -8.82 -25.99
N ILE A 123 -15.22 -10.16 -26.01
CA ILE A 123 -14.96 -10.98 -27.21
C ILE A 123 -16.00 -10.68 -28.31
N ALA A 124 -17.27 -10.53 -27.95
CA ALA A 124 -18.32 -10.19 -28.92
C ALA A 124 -18.14 -8.80 -29.56
N ALA A 125 -17.55 -7.86 -28.82
CA ALA A 125 -17.22 -6.52 -29.29
C ALA A 125 -15.86 -6.43 -30.01
N LEU A 126 -15.11 -7.53 -30.10
CA LEU A 126 -13.76 -7.54 -30.68
C LEU A 126 -13.83 -7.36 -32.17
N ALA A 127 -13.37 -6.20 -32.67
CA ALA A 127 -13.04 -6.03 -34.09
C ALA A 127 -11.70 -6.72 -34.37
N MET A 128 -11.68 -7.66 -35.32
CA MET A 128 -10.42 -8.35 -35.67
C MET A 128 -9.42 -7.33 -36.24
N PRO A 129 -8.16 -7.33 -35.73
CA PRO A 129 -7.14 -6.45 -36.27
C PRO A 129 -6.92 -6.72 -37.75
N GLU A 130 -6.90 -5.65 -38.54
CA GLU A 130 -6.58 -5.76 -39.98
C GLU A 130 -5.16 -6.30 -40.21
N LYS A 131 -4.99 -7.14 -41.20
CA LYS A 131 -3.66 -7.62 -41.59
C LYS A 131 -2.82 -6.44 -42.08
N LYS A 132 -1.70 -6.19 -41.41
CA LYS A 132 -0.82 -5.07 -41.73
C LYS A 132 -0.17 -5.30 -43.09
N GLY A 133 -0.40 -4.39 -44.06
CA GLY A 133 0.41 -4.29 -45.27
C GLY A 133 1.81 -3.74 -44.94
N LEU A 134 2.78 -3.99 -45.83
CA LEU A 134 4.19 -3.56 -45.68
C LEU A 134 4.38 -2.04 -45.41
N PHE A 135 3.36 -1.22 -45.70
CA PHE A 135 3.38 0.25 -45.54
C PHE A 135 2.33 0.78 -44.57
N SER A 136 1.69 -0.06 -43.75
CA SER A 136 0.67 0.42 -42.80
C SER A 136 1.31 1.14 -41.62
N LYS A 137 0.82 2.35 -41.30
CA LYS A 137 1.16 3.09 -40.06
C LYS A 137 0.84 2.22 -38.84
N LYS A 138 1.74 2.24 -37.87
CA LYS A 138 1.56 1.56 -36.58
C LYS A 138 0.25 2.05 -35.93
N GLN A 139 -0.70 1.15 -35.68
CA GLN A 139 -1.93 1.47 -34.99
C GLN A 139 -1.59 1.93 -33.57
N THR A 140 -1.92 3.15 -33.21
CA THR A 140 -1.59 3.78 -31.92
C THR A 140 -2.61 3.46 -30.83
N GLU A 141 -3.80 2.99 -31.21
CA GLU A 141 -4.85 2.69 -30.24
C GLU A 141 -4.70 1.28 -29.67
N GLU A 142 -4.77 1.18 -28.35
CA GLU A 142 -4.69 -0.09 -27.65
C GLU A 142 -6.00 -0.87 -27.82
N LEU A 143 -5.90 -2.17 -28.07
CA LEU A 143 -7.05 -3.05 -28.25
C LEU A 143 -7.94 -3.01 -26.99
N PRO A 144 -9.28 -2.72 -27.08
CA PRO A 144 -10.14 -2.63 -25.92
C PRO A 144 -10.11 -3.87 -25.02
N LEU A 145 -10.07 -5.06 -25.61
CA LEU A 145 -9.91 -6.31 -24.87
C LEU A 145 -8.61 -6.36 -24.05
N LEU A 146 -7.50 -5.81 -24.57
CA LEU A 146 -6.23 -5.73 -23.85
C LEU A 146 -6.32 -4.74 -22.68
N THR A 147 -6.91 -3.57 -22.89
CA THR A 147 -7.15 -2.57 -21.84
C THR A 147 -8.01 -3.14 -20.71
N TRP A 148 -9.10 -3.83 -21.05
CA TRP A 148 -9.94 -4.53 -20.07
C TRP A 148 -9.15 -5.61 -19.30
N ALA A 149 -8.37 -6.44 -19.98
CA ALA A 149 -7.57 -7.49 -19.33
C ALA A 149 -6.50 -6.89 -18.40
N LYS A 150 -5.83 -5.81 -18.81
CA LYS A 150 -4.88 -5.07 -17.95
C LYS A 150 -5.57 -4.51 -16.71
N GLN A 151 -6.76 -3.91 -16.87
CA GLN A 151 -7.54 -3.38 -15.75
C GLN A 151 -7.90 -4.49 -14.75
N LYS A 152 -8.40 -5.64 -15.22
CA LYS A 152 -8.71 -6.79 -14.33
C LYS A 152 -7.47 -7.31 -13.60
N ASN A 153 -6.30 -7.29 -14.21
CA ASN A 153 -5.05 -7.70 -13.57
C ASN A 153 -4.48 -6.66 -12.59
N SER A 154 -4.88 -5.39 -12.68
CA SER A 154 -4.37 -4.31 -11.82
C SER A 154 -5.20 -4.08 -10.58
N THR A 155 -6.40 -4.67 -10.48
CA THR A 155 -7.31 -4.49 -9.35
C THR A 155 -7.14 -5.59 -8.30
N CYS A 156 -7.36 -5.22 -7.02
CA CYS A 156 -7.36 -6.16 -5.91
C CYS A 156 -8.08 -5.55 -4.71
N PHE A 157 -9.11 -6.21 -4.22
CA PHE A 157 -9.90 -5.76 -3.06
C PHE A 157 -9.03 -5.55 -1.81
N LEU A 158 -8.15 -6.50 -1.50
CA LEU A 158 -7.27 -6.40 -0.32
C LEU A 158 -6.23 -5.30 -0.48
N CYS A 159 -5.59 -5.16 -1.66
CA CYS A 159 -4.69 -4.02 -1.90
C CYS A 159 -5.40 -2.68 -1.70
N SER A 160 -6.64 -2.55 -2.19
CA SER A 160 -7.44 -1.32 -2.01
C SER A 160 -7.70 -1.02 -0.53
N LYS A 161 -8.01 -2.04 0.27
CA LYS A 161 -8.20 -1.91 1.73
C LYS A 161 -6.90 -1.52 2.45
N VAL A 162 -5.79 -2.19 2.12
CA VAL A 162 -4.48 -1.88 2.69
C VAL A 162 -4.07 -0.45 2.35
N ASN A 163 -4.09 -0.09 1.08
CA ASN A 163 -3.71 1.25 0.62
C ASN A 163 -4.58 2.36 1.25
N TYR A 164 -5.89 2.11 1.41
CA TYR A 164 -6.78 3.07 2.05
C TYR A 164 -6.35 3.35 3.51
N ASN A 165 -6.05 2.30 4.28
CA ASN A 165 -5.63 2.45 5.67
C ASN A 165 -4.22 3.05 5.78
N MET A 166 -3.28 2.61 4.93
CA MET A 166 -1.92 3.15 4.93
C MET A 166 -1.88 4.65 4.64
N ARG A 167 -2.70 5.14 3.71
CA ARG A 167 -2.84 6.60 3.47
C ARG A 167 -3.29 7.36 4.72
N ARG A 168 -4.16 6.78 5.53
CA ARG A 168 -4.60 7.37 6.80
C ARG A 168 -3.47 7.38 7.82
N TYR A 169 -2.71 6.29 7.92
CA TYR A 169 -1.56 6.21 8.82
C TYR A 169 -0.46 7.20 8.44
N TYR A 170 -0.20 7.41 7.17
CA TYR A 170 0.72 8.49 6.75
C TYR A 170 0.19 9.86 7.15
N ALA A 171 -1.08 10.15 6.94
CA ALA A 171 -1.66 11.43 7.35
C ALA A 171 -1.56 11.64 8.88
N THR A 172 -1.82 10.58 9.65
CA THR A 172 -1.68 10.58 11.12
C THR A 172 -0.22 10.79 11.54
N PHE A 173 0.74 10.13 10.90
CA PHE A 173 2.17 10.35 11.13
C PHE A 173 2.54 11.83 10.97
N PHE A 174 2.16 12.46 9.84
CA PHE A 174 2.43 13.88 9.60
C PHE A 174 1.67 14.84 10.54
N HIS A 175 0.61 14.38 11.17
CA HIS A 175 -0.03 15.10 12.26
C HIS A 175 0.76 14.97 13.58
N LEU A 176 1.17 13.75 13.92
CA LEU A 176 1.85 13.44 15.18
C LEU A 176 3.27 14.00 15.27
N ILE A 177 4.00 14.15 14.17
CA ILE A 177 5.34 14.76 14.20
C ILE A 177 5.36 16.25 14.61
N LYS A 178 4.20 16.85 14.89
CA LYS A 178 4.11 18.17 15.54
C LYS A 178 4.39 18.06 17.04
N ASP A 179 4.21 16.88 17.61
CA ASP A 179 4.45 16.58 19.00
C ASP A 179 5.91 16.11 19.23
N GLY A 180 6.56 16.69 20.25
CA GLY A 180 7.94 16.37 20.60
C GLY A 180 8.13 14.94 21.11
N GLU A 181 7.15 14.40 21.87
CA GLU A 181 7.22 13.03 22.36
C GLU A 181 7.18 12.01 21.23
N PHE A 182 6.31 12.25 20.24
CA PHE A 182 6.26 11.38 19.06
C PHE A 182 7.52 11.49 18.20
N ARG A 183 8.10 12.70 18.06
CA ARG A 183 9.40 12.87 17.40
C ARG A 183 10.49 12.03 18.03
N ALA A 184 10.56 12.00 19.35
CA ALA A 184 11.54 11.17 20.07
C ALA A 184 11.36 9.68 19.75
N LYS A 185 10.12 9.19 19.63
CA LYS A 185 9.84 7.81 19.19
C LYS A 185 10.34 7.57 17.76
N VAL A 186 10.11 8.50 16.85
CA VAL A 186 10.60 8.40 15.46
C VAL A 186 12.12 8.36 15.42
N GLU A 187 12.78 9.27 16.15
CA GLU A 187 14.25 9.36 16.23
C GLU A 187 14.90 8.12 16.85
N GLY A 188 14.21 7.46 17.78
CA GLY A 188 14.65 6.20 18.41
C GLY A 188 14.30 4.95 17.61
N SER A 189 13.56 5.06 16.52
CA SER A 189 13.17 3.92 15.68
C SER A 189 14.33 3.39 14.83
N LYS A 190 14.15 2.20 14.29
CA LYS A 190 15.09 1.63 13.30
C LYS A 190 14.91 2.20 11.88
N GLY A 191 14.19 3.31 11.73
CA GLY A 191 13.90 3.93 10.45
C GLY A 191 12.90 3.14 9.62
N PHE A 192 13.05 3.16 8.29
CA PHE A 192 12.06 2.65 7.36
C PHE A 192 12.68 1.64 6.38
N CYS A 193 11.86 0.85 5.70
CA CYS A 193 12.28 0.14 4.50
C CYS A 193 12.25 1.09 3.29
N MET A 194 12.94 0.73 2.20
CA MET A 194 13.00 1.57 0.99
C MET A 194 11.62 1.86 0.40
N HIS A 195 10.68 0.90 0.45
CA HIS A 195 9.32 1.09 -0.03
C HIS A 195 8.59 2.20 0.77
N HIS A 196 8.54 2.08 2.10
CA HIS A 196 7.86 3.04 2.96
C HIS A 196 8.60 4.38 3.06
N PHE A 197 9.93 4.38 2.93
CA PHE A 197 10.70 5.61 2.80
C PHE A 197 10.28 6.42 1.57
N ALA A 198 10.18 5.78 0.40
CA ALA A 198 9.72 6.44 -0.82
C ALA A 198 8.28 6.98 -0.67
N GLN A 199 7.36 6.21 -0.09
CA GLN A 199 5.99 6.64 0.18
C GLN A 199 5.91 7.82 1.16
N LEU A 200 6.74 7.82 2.21
CA LEU A 200 6.83 8.95 3.14
C LEU A 200 7.30 10.23 2.45
N LEU A 201 8.31 10.14 1.57
CA LEU A 201 8.77 11.29 0.80
C LEU A 201 7.69 11.79 -0.17
N GLU A 202 6.94 10.90 -0.81
CA GLU A 202 5.83 11.26 -1.69
C GLU A 202 4.72 12.00 -0.92
N VAL A 203 4.27 11.45 0.21
CA VAL A 203 3.23 12.07 1.04
C VAL A 203 3.73 13.38 1.67
N ALA A 204 5.02 13.49 1.99
CA ALA A 204 5.62 14.71 2.54
C ALA A 204 5.43 15.91 1.60
N GLN A 205 5.52 15.72 0.28
CA GLN A 205 5.31 16.78 -0.71
C GLN A 205 3.91 17.41 -0.62
N GLU A 206 2.92 16.64 -0.16
CA GLU A 206 1.53 17.12 -0.06
C GLU A 206 1.12 17.51 1.36
N LYS A 207 1.66 16.86 2.38
CA LYS A 207 1.15 16.92 3.76
C LYS A 207 2.08 17.58 4.76
N LEU A 208 3.38 17.69 4.45
CA LEU A 208 4.38 18.16 5.40
C LEU A 208 4.23 19.69 5.64
N PRO A 209 4.00 20.13 6.89
CA PRO A 209 3.98 21.56 7.21
C PRO A 209 5.38 22.17 7.07
N ASN A 210 5.48 23.42 6.60
CA ASN A 210 6.76 24.12 6.42
C ASN A 210 7.63 24.13 7.68
N SER A 211 7.03 24.26 8.87
CA SER A 211 7.72 24.23 10.16
C SER A 211 8.37 22.88 10.52
N GLN A 212 8.08 21.83 9.76
CA GLN A 212 8.56 20.46 10.02
C GLN A 212 9.56 19.99 8.95
N ILE A 213 9.78 20.74 7.89
CA ILE A 213 10.56 20.32 6.71
C ILE A 213 11.98 19.92 7.13
N GLU A 214 12.68 20.79 7.82
CA GLU A 214 14.08 20.56 8.21
C GLU A 214 14.22 19.32 9.11
N TRP A 215 13.42 19.25 10.17
CA TRP A 215 13.45 18.10 11.07
C TRP A 215 13.12 16.80 10.34
N PHE A 216 12.07 16.81 9.51
CA PHE A 216 11.62 15.61 8.82
C PHE A 216 12.72 15.04 7.91
N TYR A 217 13.21 15.84 6.95
CA TYR A 217 14.21 15.36 6.00
C TYR A 217 15.52 14.99 6.68
N THR A 218 16.00 15.79 7.62
CA THR A 218 17.23 15.48 8.36
C THR A 218 17.09 14.17 9.13
N THR A 219 16.00 13.99 9.88
CA THR A 219 15.77 12.80 10.70
C THR A 219 15.58 11.56 9.85
N VAL A 220 14.69 11.63 8.85
CA VAL A 220 14.32 10.45 8.05
C VAL A 220 15.50 9.98 7.19
N CYS A 221 16.26 10.90 6.58
CA CYS A 221 17.45 10.54 5.81
C CYS A 221 18.57 9.97 6.70
N ARG A 222 18.82 10.57 7.87
CA ARG A 222 19.78 10.04 8.85
C ARG A 222 19.41 8.63 9.28
N LEU A 223 18.15 8.39 9.69
CA LEU A 223 17.66 7.07 10.09
C LEU A 223 17.84 6.02 9.00
N MET A 224 17.56 6.40 7.73
CA MET A 224 17.76 5.49 6.61
C MET A 224 19.22 5.11 6.44
N GLN A 225 20.14 6.09 6.44
CA GLN A 225 21.57 5.86 6.26
C GLN A 225 22.15 5.01 7.40
N GLU A 226 21.89 5.38 8.66
CA GLU A 226 22.40 4.68 9.84
C GLU A 226 21.90 3.22 9.90
N ASN A 227 20.61 3.00 9.66
CA ASN A 227 20.04 1.67 9.79
C ASN A 227 20.31 0.75 8.59
N LEU A 228 20.48 1.29 7.38
CA LEU A 228 21.02 0.50 6.27
C LEU A 228 22.45 0.05 6.57
N GLY A 229 23.30 0.95 7.06
CA GLY A 229 24.68 0.60 7.47
C GLY A 229 24.71 -0.42 8.60
N ARG A 230 23.82 -0.29 9.60
CA ARG A 230 23.70 -1.27 10.70
C ARG A 230 23.33 -2.66 10.17
N VAL A 231 22.31 -2.76 9.34
CA VAL A 231 21.86 -4.05 8.79
C VAL A 231 22.90 -4.63 7.84
N GLN A 232 23.60 -3.79 7.05
CA GLN A 232 24.71 -4.23 6.22
C GLN A 232 25.84 -4.83 7.08
N GLY A 233 26.25 -4.17 8.16
CA GLY A 233 27.29 -4.70 9.06
C GLY A 233 26.91 -6.03 9.72
N ASP A 234 25.61 -6.21 10.06
CA ASP A 234 25.11 -7.50 10.54
C ASP A 234 25.13 -8.57 9.44
N LEU A 235 24.85 -8.20 8.19
CA LEU A 235 24.91 -9.11 7.04
C LEU A 235 26.34 -9.50 6.69
N ASP A 236 27.28 -8.55 6.75
CA ASP A 236 28.71 -8.81 6.55
C ASP A 236 29.22 -9.81 7.60
N TRP A 237 28.85 -9.60 8.88
CA TRP A 237 29.20 -10.56 9.93
C TRP A 237 28.52 -11.91 9.74
N PHE A 238 27.30 -11.97 9.24
CA PHE A 238 26.64 -13.23 8.88
C PHE A 238 27.46 -14.00 7.83
N ILE A 239 27.96 -13.32 6.79
CA ILE A 239 28.81 -13.91 5.75
C ILE A 239 30.12 -14.40 6.35
N ASP A 240 30.80 -13.57 7.16
CA ASP A 240 32.05 -13.89 7.80
C ASP A 240 31.97 -15.12 8.72
N LYS A 241 30.80 -15.42 9.28
CA LYS A 241 30.58 -16.61 10.11
C LYS A 241 30.71 -17.93 9.34
N PHE A 242 30.65 -17.93 8.02
CA PHE A 242 30.90 -19.12 7.20
C PHE A 242 32.41 -19.38 6.94
N ASP A 243 33.28 -18.43 7.30
CA ASP A 243 34.71 -18.70 7.36
C ASP A 243 35.04 -19.56 8.61
N TYR A 244 35.76 -20.66 8.41
CA TYR A 244 36.16 -21.58 9.50
C TYR A 244 36.89 -20.88 10.64
N ARG A 245 37.64 -19.80 10.36
CA ARG A 245 38.32 -18.98 11.35
C ARG A 245 37.39 -18.31 12.35
N ASN A 246 36.17 -18.03 11.92
CA ASN A 246 35.13 -17.36 12.72
C ASN A 246 34.12 -18.35 13.32
N ALA A 247 34.29 -19.67 13.13
CA ALA A 247 33.30 -20.69 13.52
C ALA A 247 32.91 -20.62 15.00
N SER A 248 33.91 -20.40 15.90
CA SER A 248 33.69 -20.29 17.34
C SER A 248 33.25 -18.90 17.82
N ALA A 249 33.35 -17.86 17.00
CA ALA A 249 32.98 -16.51 17.37
C ALA A 249 31.44 -16.39 17.57
N PRO A 250 30.92 -15.48 18.43
CA PRO A 250 29.50 -15.29 18.63
C PRO A 250 28.83 -14.72 17.38
N TRP A 251 27.58 -15.09 17.13
CA TRP A 251 26.79 -14.59 16.01
C TRP A 251 26.43 -13.11 16.13
N LYS A 252 26.53 -12.52 17.31
CA LYS A 252 26.06 -11.15 17.59
C LYS A 252 24.59 -10.98 17.12
N ASN A 253 24.29 -9.92 16.37
CA ASN A 253 22.95 -9.62 15.85
C ASN A 253 22.75 -10.13 14.41
N SER A 254 23.61 -11.06 13.92
CA SER A 254 23.60 -11.42 12.50
C SER A 254 22.70 -12.59 12.13
N LYS A 255 22.19 -13.37 13.11
CA LYS A 255 21.41 -14.59 12.81
C LYS A 255 20.20 -14.35 11.88
N ASP A 256 19.57 -13.22 12.02
CA ASP A 256 18.39 -12.80 11.25
C ASP A 256 18.72 -11.69 10.23
N ALA A 257 20.01 -11.42 9.99
CA ALA A 257 20.43 -10.33 9.11
C ALA A 257 19.89 -10.46 7.69
N VAL A 258 19.76 -11.67 7.16
CA VAL A 258 19.22 -11.91 5.82
C VAL A 258 17.77 -11.45 5.71
N SER A 259 16.92 -11.87 6.65
CA SER A 259 15.49 -11.48 6.64
C SER A 259 15.29 -9.99 6.90
N ARG A 260 16.06 -9.40 7.82
CA ARG A 260 16.04 -7.95 8.07
C ARG A 260 16.52 -7.15 6.85
N SER A 261 17.53 -7.64 6.14
CA SER A 261 18.00 -7.03 4.89
C SER A 261 16.90 -7.03 3.82
N MET A 262 16.22 -8.16 3.63
CA MET A 262 15.09 -8.25 2.69
C MET A 262 13.99 -7.26 3.04
N GLN A 263 13.64 -7.16 4.33
CA GLN A 263 12.66 -6.18 4.81
C GLN A 263 13.11 -4.74 4.55
N LYS A 264 14.36 -4.38 4.83
CA LYS A 264 14.90 -3.04 4.56
C LYS A 264 14.85 -2.69 3.07
N LEU A 265 15.14 -3.65 2.20
CA LEU A 265 15.21 -3.42 0.76
C LEU A 265 13.84 -3.26 0.10
N LYS A 266 12.81 -4.00 0.54
CA LYS A 266 11.52 -4.05 -0.20
C LYS A 266 10.26 -3.98 0.67
N GLY A 267 10.40 -3.99 2.00
CA GLY A 267 9.27 -4.12 2.92
C GLY A 267 8.82 -5.58 3.10
N GLY A 268 7.96 -5.79 4.09
CA GLY A 268 7.52 -7.12 4.52
C GLY A 268 8.67 -7.95 5.09
N HIS A 269 8.40 -8.77 6.09
CA HIS A 269 9.44 -9.65 6.65
C HIS A 269 9.24 -11.07 6.10
N PRO A 270 10.24 -11.67 5.40
CA PRO A 270 10.07 -12.94 4.71
C PRO A 270 9.82 -14.12 5.66
N ALA A 271 10.19 -14.00 6.94
CA ALA A 271 9.94 -15.00 7.96
C ALA A 271 8.62 -14.77 8.74
N ASP A 272 7.81 -13.77 8.35
CA ASP A 272 6.47 -13.63 8.90
C ASP A 272 5.65 -14.87 8.58
N ALA A 273 5.04 -15.44 9.62
CA ALA A 273 4.19 -16.60 9.45
C ALA A 273 3.00 -16.24 8.55
N PRO A 274 2.54 -17.15 7.68
CA PRO A 274 1.31 -16.93 6.94
C PRO A 274 0.15 -16.75 7.91
N TYR A 275 -0.77 -15.84 7.58
CA TYR A 275 -1.99 -15.66 8.35
C TYR A 275 -2.83 -16.93 8.29
N LYS A 276 -3.26 -17.43 9.43
CA LYS A 276 -4.06 -18.65 9.54
C LYS A 276 -5.38 -18.33 10.21
N GLN A 277 -6.37 -19.16 9.91
CA GLN A 277 -7.62 -19.19 10.66
C GLN A 277 -7.32 -19.76 12.04
N ASP A 278 -7.74 -19.05 13.10
CA ASP A 278 -7.67 -19.50 14.50
C ASP A 278 -8.58 -20.71 14.75
#